data_c9c02b98ccb34d4015d94568a63eb8c7
#
_entry.id   c9c02b98ccb34d4015d94568a63eb8c7
#
_cell.length_a   1.000
_cell.length_b   1.000
_cell.length_c   1.000
_cell.angle_alpha   90.00
_cell.angle_beta   90.00
_cell.angle_gamma   90.00
#
_symmetry.space_group_name_H-M   'P 1'
#
loop_
_entity.id
_entity.type
_entity.pdbx_description
1 polymer ?
#
loop_
_entity_poly.entity_id
_entity_poly.type
_entity_poly.pdbx_seq_one_letter_code
_entity_poly.pdbx_strand_id
1 'polypeptide(L)'
;MKFGALRTRAALGAINVHTLRAGTRVIKKGRVLAADDLDALESAGVTEVTCAQIEPDELAEDVAAARLAHALAGDHTIVDTAHTGRANLRAAVAGVFVVDRDSVGRVNVIDEAITVATIPADSPVRAGDIIATVKIIPFAVDATAITAACEAAASLAIAPFETRRAGLVLTRFSATHESVLDRAAQTQRMRLERIGSSLAREVRVAHDSDAVAAALTELVAAGLDPILAMGASAIVDRRDVIPAALERAGGAIVRYGMPVDPGNLLLLGTLGASTVIGLPGCARSLERSGFDWVLERECANLPITAAAVGALGVGGLIVEGPRPFPMVASDQPSSGVAAIVLAAGHSSRMGSNKLLVDLDGEPMIRHAVRAALASRASSVVVVTGNDAERVHAALEGLAVQFVHNPDFATGMASSLRTGIAAVRDARAAMICLGDMPKLTSAHLDALLGAFAATDDDRAIIVPTFERKRGNPVVWGCAHFAAIGELGGDVGARSLIERNLADVRLVGFEDPAILVDVDTPDALAALRATP
;
A
#
# COMPACT_ATOMS: atom_id res chain seq x y z
N MET A 1 25.03 31.44 -0.18
CA MET A 1 26.09 30.41 -0.08
C MET A 1 26.98 30.48 -1.34
N LYS A 2 28.26 30.65 -1.14
CA LYS A 2 29.20 30.56 -2.28
C LYS A 2 29.47 29.10 -2.59
N PHE A 3 29.16 28.73 -3.83
CA PHE A 3 29.33 27.35 -4.32
C PHE A 3 30.24 27.36 -5.54
N GLY A 4 31.31 26.59 -5.51
CA GLY A 4 32.23 26.51 -6.64
C GLY A 4 33.57 25.86 -6.33
N ALA A 5 34.47 25.85 -7.32
CA ALA A 5 35.82 25.36 -7.17
C ALA A 5 36.67 26.39 -6.41
N LEU A 6 37.35 25.94 -5.36
CA LEU A 6 38.32 26.70 -4.59
C LEU A 6 39.69 26.03 -4.71
N ARG A 7 40.78 26.84 -4.71
CA ARG A 7 42.12 26.26 -4.52
C ARG A 7 42.16 25.53 -3.20
N THR A 8 42.80 24.36 -3.15
CA THR A 8 42.75 23.47 -2.01
C THR A 8 43.03 24.18 -0.69
N ARG A 9 44.05 25.04 -0.60
CA ARG A 9 44.36 25.82 0.62
C ARG A 9 43.29 26.86 0.99
N ALA A 10 42.59 27.37 0.01
CA ALA A 10 41.52 28.36 0.26
C ALA A 10 40.21 27.71 0.74
N ALA A 11 40.12 26.40 0.70
CA ALA A 11 38.94 25.63 1.10
C ALA A 11 38.89 25.30 2.62
N LEU A 12 39.80 25.84 3.44
CA LEU A 12 39.75 25.65 4.89
C LEU A 12 38.42 26.15 5.44
N GLY A 13 37.73 25.30 6.21
CA GLY A 13 36.42 25.61 6.80
C GLY A 13 35.25 25.55 5.82
N ALA A 14 35.49 25.32 4.52
CA ALA A 14 34.43 25.11 3.54
C ALA A 14 33.86 23.69 3.63
N ILE A 15 32.61 23.50 3.21
CA ILE A 15 31.95 22.19 3.16
C ILE A 15 32.30 21.51 1.84
N ASN A 16 32.81 20.28 1.92
CA ASN A 16 33.12 19.46 0.76
C ASN A 16 31.83 18.97 0.06
N VAL A 17 31.68 19.26 -1.21
CA VAL A 17 30.45 18.96 -1.99
C VAL A 17 30.42 17.53 -2.53
N HIS A 18 31.60 16.95 -2.78
CA HIS A 18 31.72 15.59 -3.33
C HIS A 18 32.59 14.72 -2.42
N THR A 19 32.35 13.40 -2.42
CA THR A 19 33.30 12.49 -1.75
C THR A 19 34.62 12.47 -2.50
N LEU A 20 35.71 12.88 -1.84
CA LEU A 20 37.06 12.92 -2.39
C LEU A 20 37.90 11.78 -1.84
N ARG A 21 38.90 11.35 -2.62
CA ARG A 21 39.88 10.37 -2.21
C ARG A 21 41.29 10.99 -2.33
N ALA A 22 42.01 10.98 -1.22
CA ALA A 22 43.40 11.42 -1.12
C ALA A 22 44.25 10.25 -0.64
N GLY A 23 44.77 9.45 -1.56
CA GLY A 23 45.42 8.19 -1.24
C GLY A 23 44.46 7.21 -0.57
N THR A 24 44.75 6.78 0.66
CA THR A 24 43.90 5.91 1.48
C THR A 24 42.80 6.65 2.25
N ARG A 25 42.90 7.99 2.33
CA ARG A 25 41.93 8.82 3.06
C ARG A 25 40.71 9.13 2.20
N VAL A 26 39.50 8.92 2.76
CA VAL A 26 38.23 9.24 2.14
C VAL A 26 37.61 10.43 2.88
N ILE A 27 37.44 11.56 2.18
CA ILE A 27 36.81 12.77 2.67
C ILE A 27 35.37 12.76 2.13
N LYS A 28 34.41 12.47 3.02
CA LYS A 28 32.99 12.32 2.63
C LYS A 28 32.38 13.65 2.25
N LYS A 29 31.36 13.63 1.35
CA LYS A 29 30.47 14.76 1.08
C LYS A 29 29.88 15.32 2.38
N GLY A 30 29.73 16.64 2.49
CA GLY A 30 29.16 17.35 3.65
C GLY A 30 30.16 17.56 4.80
N ARG A 31 31.40 17.09 4.69
CA ARG A 31 32.44 17.32 5.70
C ARG A 31 33.00 18.74 5.59
N VAL A 32 33.08 19.45 6.71
CA VAL A 32 33.85 20.70 6.83
C VAL A 32 35.32 20.37 6.72
N LEU A 33 36.02 20.96 5.75
CA LEU A 33 37.42 20.68 5.48
C LEU A 33 38.34 21.27 6.54
N ALA A 34 39.09 20.43 7.21
CA ALA A 34 40.10 20.79 8.19
C ALA A 34 41.49 20.84 7.52
N ALA A 35 42.48 21.42 8.21
CA ALA A 35 43.86 21.53 7.72
C ALA A 35 44.43 20.19 7.25
N ASP A 36 44.28 19.13 8.05
CA ASP A 36 44.76 17.77 7.71
C ASP A 36 44.08 17.19 6.44
N ASP A 37 42.83 17.59 6.14
CA ASP A 37 42.15 17.17 4.92
C ASP A 37 42.78 17.84 3.70
N LEU A 38 43.12 19.13 3.84
CA LEU A 38 43.76 19.92 2.77
C LEU A 38 45.20 19.42 2.51
N ASP A 39 45.98 19.11 3.55
CA ASP A 39 47.32 18.55 3.42
C ASP A 39 47.30 17.19 2.69
N ALA A 40 46.32 16.34 3.00
CA ALA A 40 46.15 15.06 2.32
C ALA A 40 45.76 15.26 0.84
N LEU A 41 44.86 16.22 0.53
CA LEU A 41 44.45 16.51 -0.82
C LEU A 41 45.60 17.05 -1.68
N GLU A 42 46.38 18.00 -1.15
CA GLU A 42 47.55 18.52 -1.85
C GLU A 42 48.62 17.45 -2.09
N SER A 43 48.91 16.60 -1.08
CA SER A 43 49.81 15.49 -1.22
C SER A 43 49.39 14.48 -2.29
N ALA A 44 48.08 14.39 -2.54
CA ALA A 44 47.48 13.60 -3.60
C ALA A 44 47.39 14.34 -4.97
N GLY A 45 47.95 15.55 -5.06
CA GLY A 45 47.95 16.36 -6.30
C GLY A 45 46.66 17.06 -6.60
N VAL A 46 45.72 17.15 -5.65
CA VAL A 46 44.45 17.85 -5.83
C VAL A 46 44.68 19.35 -5.62
N THR A 47 44.59 20.15 -6.68
CA THR A 47 44.84 21.61 -6.65
C THR A 47 43.59 22.43 -6.39
N GLU A 48 42.40 21.88 -6.73
CA GLU A 48 41.11 22.53 -6.54
C GLU A 48 40.08 21.54 -6.03
N VAL A 49 39.15 22.03 -5.19
CA VAL A 49 38.03 21.26 -4.64
C VAL A 49 36.73 22.04 -4.79
N THR A 50 35.66 21.37 -5.19
CA THR A 50 34.33 21.97 -5.22
C THR A 50 33.79 22.02 -3.81
N CYS A 51 33.53 23.20 -3.31
CA CYS A 51 33.12 23.47 -1.94
C CYS A 51 31.92 24.40 -1.86
N ALA A 52 31.26 24.37 -0.72
CA ALA A 52 30.26 25.34 -0.31
C ALA A 52 30.80 26.14 0.89
N GLN A 53 30.67 27.47 0.84
CA GLN A 53 31.00 28.36 1.96
C GLN A 53 29.73 29.05 2.41
N ILE A 54 29.39 28.87 3.70
CA ILE A 54 28.25 29.54 4.34
C ILE A 54 28.59 31.02 4.52
N GLU A 55 27.70 31.91 4.16
CA GLU A 55 27.82 33.35 4.33
C GLU A 55 27.24 33.80 5.68
N PRO A 56 27.59 34.99 6.22
CA PRO A 56 27.19 35.40 7.57
C PRO A 56 25.68 35.51 7.81
N ASP A 57 24.91 35.73 6.76
CA ASP A 57 23.44 35.86 6.75
C ASP A 57 22.71 34.53 6.50
N GLU A 58 23.45 33.43 6.43
CA GLU A 58 22.92 32.09 6.18
C GLU A 58 22.98 31.18 7.41
N LEU A 59 22.07 30.22 7.46
CA LEU A 59 22.05 29.14 8.43
C LEU A 59 22.47 27.81 7.76
N ALA A 60 23.33 27.05 8.45
CA ALA A 60 23.66 25.70 8.03
C ALA A 60 22.39 24.81 7.98
N GLU A 61 22.39 23.84 7.05
CA GLU A 61 21.23 23.01 6.74
C GLU A 61 20.60 22.35 7.98
N ASP A 62 21.40 21.80 8.91
CA ASP A 62 20.89 21.13 10.11
C ASP A 62 20.26 22.13 11.10
N VAL A 63 20.87 23.32 11.25
CA VAL A 63 20.34 24.38 12.12
C VAL A 63 19.02 24.92 11.58
N ALA A 64 18.95 25.14 10.27
CA ALA A 64 17.75 25.63 9.61
C ALA A 64 16.62 24.58 9.66
N ALA A 65 16.92 23.30 9.39
CA ALA A 65 15.96 22.22 9.46
C ALA A 65 15.39 22.04 10.88
N ALA A 66 16.26 22.05 11.89
CA ALA A 66 15.83 21.96 13.28
C ALA A 66 14.93 23.13 13.68
N ARG A 67 15.32 24.38 13.31
CA ARG A 67 14.55 25.58 13.65
C ARG A 67 13.13 25.54 13.06
N LEU A 68 13.00 25.17 11.78
CA LEU A 68 11.70 25.07 11.14
C LEU A 68 10.89 23.87 11.68
N ALA A 69 11.53 22.73 11.93
CA ALA A 69 10.86 21.57 12.52
C ALA A 69 10.28 21.88 13.92
N HIS A 70 11.01 22.63 14.74
CA HIS A 70 10.50 23.08 16.04
C HIS A 70 9.36 24.11 15.91
N ALA A 71 9.39 24.97 14.89
CA ALA A 71 8.29 25.91 14.65
C ALA A 71 7.01 25.20 14.18
N LEU A 72 7.15 24.06 13.47
CA LEU A 72 6.05 23.20 13.03
C LEU A 72 5.54 22.27 14.14
N ALA A 73 6.34 21.99 15.18
CA ALA A 73 5.96 21.06 16.23
C ALA A 73 4.81 21.60 17.09
N GLY A 74 3.73 20.83 17.18
CA GLY A 74 2.56 21.11 18.02
C GLY A 74 2.34 20.02 19.07
N ASP A 75 1.11 19.97 19.60
CA ASP A 75 0.75 19.04 20.66
C ASP A 75 0.99 17.60 20.26
N HIS A 76 1.60 16.84 21.17
CA HIS A 76 1.90 15.42 21.02
C HIS A 76 2.80 15.08 19.81
N THR A 77 3.72 15.99 19.45
CA THR A 77 4.77 15.74 18.46
C THR A 77 6.17 15.72 19.07
N ILE A 78 7.08 14.99 18.45
CA ILE A 78 8.50 14.90 18.81
C ILE A 78 9.32 15.27 17.58
N VAL A 79 10.33 16.13 17.74
CA VAL A 79 11.26 16.50 16.68
C VAL A 79 12.52 15.66 16.82
N ASP A 80 12.89 14.94 15.77
CA ASP A 80 14.16 14.21 15.68
C ASP A 80 15.33 15.20 15.55
N THR A 81 16.53 14.82 16.02
CA THR A 81 17.76 15.58 15.78
C THR A 81 17.98 15.74 14.28
N ALA A 82 18.19 16.97 13.83
CA ALA A 82 18.47 17.25 12.44
C ALA A 82 19.82 16.64 12.00
N HIS A 83 19.83 16.06 10.81
CA HIS A 83 21.04 15.50 10.22
C HIS A 83 20.99 15.58 8.69
N THR A 84 22.07 16.05 8.06
CA THR A 84 22.16 16.25 6.60
C THR A 84 20.99 17.08 6.04
N GLY A 85 20.65 18.18 6.72
CA GLY A 85 19.57 19.09 6.36
C GLY A 85 18.16 18.53 6.54
N ARG A 86 17.98 17.40 7.24
CA ARG A 86 16.69 16.76 7.47
C ARG A 86 16.36 16.71 8.95
N ALA A 87 15.12 17.10 9.30
CA ALA A 87 14.53 16.86 10.62
C ALA A 87 13.13 16.22 10.43
N ASN A 88 12.86 15.12 11.13
CA ASN A 88 11.54 14.50 11.11
C ASN A 88 10.74 14.94 12.35
N LEU A 89 9.43 15.03 12.17
CA LEU A 89 8.47 15.12 13.26
C LEU A 89 7.78 13.77 13.40
N ARG A 90 7.64 13.31 14.65
CA ARG A 90 6.98 12.04 14.98
C ARG A 90 5.80 12.25 15.88
N ALA A 91 4.81 11.36 15.79
CA ALA A 91 3.74 11.28 16.77
C ALA A 91 4.28 10.80 18.11
N ALA A 92 4.00 11.52 19.20
CA ALA A 92 4.34 11.11 20.57
C ALA A 92 3.36 10.06 21.12
N VAL A 93 2.12 10.07 20.63
CA VAL A 93 1.01 9.21 21.07
C VAL A 93 0.24 8.68 19.86
N ALA A 94 -0.57 7.64 20.06
CA ALA A 94 -1.54 7.22 19.07
C ALA A 94 -2.71 8.21 19.00
N GLY A 95 -3.15 8.52 17.76
CA GLY A 95 -4.21 9.51 17.55
C GLY A 95 -4.44 9.81 16.07
N VAL A 96 -5.04 10.96 15.80
CA VAL A 96 -5.31 11.47 14.45
C VAL A 96 -4.39 12.66 14.18
N PHE A 97 -3.72 12.65 13.03
CA PHE A 97 -2.85 13.74 12.60
C PHE A 97 -3.67 14.96 12.15
N VAL A 98 -3.39 16.10 12.78
CA VAL A 98 -4.06 17.39 12.52
C VAL A 98 -3.06 18.34 11.85
N VAL A 99 -3.43 18.86 10.70
CA VAL A 99 -2.60 19.77 9.90
C VAL A 99 -3.45 20.79 9.15
N ASP A 100 -3.02 22.04 9.14
CA ASP A 100 -3.49 23.05 8.18
C ASP A 100 -2.73 22.88 6.86
N ARG A 101 -3.42 22.34 5.85
CA ARG A 101 -2.85 22.07 4.51
C ARG A 101 -2.33 23.35 3.84
N ASP A 102 -3.03 24.46 4.01
CA ASP A 102 -2.66 25.74 3.41
C ASP A 102 -1.39 26.31 4.04
N SER A 103 -1.20 26.09 5.34
CA SER A 103 0.03 26.47 6.04
C SER A 103 1.26 25.76 5.48
N VAL A 104 1.20 24.43 5.27
CA VAL A 104 2.31 23.68 4.66
C VAL A 104 2.61 24.20 3.25
N GLY A 105 1.57 24.50 2.48
CA GLY A 105 1.72 25.14 1.16
C GLY A 105 2.42 26.50 1.24
N ARG A 106 2.01 27.37 2.18
CA ARG A 106 2.64 28.69 2.38
C ARG A 106 4.12 28.58 2.73
N VAL A 107 4.51 27.65 3.60
CA VAL A 107 5.93 27.41 3.96
C VAL A 107 6.73 26.99 2.72
N ASN A 108 6.21 26.08 1.92
CA ASN A 108 6.93 25.51 0.77
C ASN A 108 7.11 26.49 -0.42
N VAL A 109 6.40 27.62 -0.45
CA VAL A 109 6.56 28.63 -1.52
C VAL A 109 7.46 29.80 -1.14
N ILE A 110 7.99 29.84 0.10
CA ILE A 110 8.85 30.94 0.57
C ILE A 110 10.21 30.91 -0.13
N ASP A 111 10.82 29.73 -0.19
CA ASP A 111 12.11 29.53 -0.82
C ASP A 111 12.23 28.06 -1.30
N GLU A 112 12.76 27.83 -2.51
CA GLU A 112 12.93 26.49 -3.08
C GLU A 112 13.93 25.60 -2.31
N ALA A 113 14.78 26.22 -1.49
CA ALA A 113 15.71 25.53 -0.59
C ALA A 113 15.01 24.87 0.60
N ILE A 114 13.77 25.26 0.91
CA ILE A 114 13.00 24.83 2.09
C ILE A 114 11.87 23.90 1.65
N THR A 115 11.83 22.69 2.20
CA THR A 115 10.75 21.75 1.90
C THR A 115 10.18 21.12 3.18
N VAL A 116 8.86 21.06 3.25
CA VAL A 116 8.08 20.37 4.28
C VAL A 116 7.13 19.39 3.60
N ALA A 117 7.25 18.11 3.92
CA ALA A 117 6.34 17.07 3.46
C ALA A 117 5.66 16.42 4.66
N THR A 118 4.37 16.13 4.56
CA THR A 118 3.57 15.50 5.62
C THR A 118 2.85 14.26 5.10
N ILE A 119 2.41 13.39 6.02
CA ILE A 119 1.37 12.41 5.71
C ILE A 119 0.03 13.15 5.45
N PRO A 120 -0.99 12.49 4.85
CA PRO A 120 -2.30 13.10 4.65
C PRO A 120 -2.93 13.57 5.97
N ALA A 121 -3.64 14.70 5.93
CA ALA A 121 -4.46 15.14 7.06
C ALA A 121 -5.48 14.05 7.45
N ASP A 122 -5.86 14.04 8.72
CA ASP A 122 -6.79 13.05 9.29
C ASP A 122 -6.30 11.59 9.26
N SER A 123 -5.00 11.36 9.00
CA SER A 123 -4.42 10.02 9.09
C SER A 123 -4.31 9.56 10.54
N PRO A 124 -4.77 8.32 10.88
CA PRO A 124 -4.46 7.72 12.18
C PRO A 124 -2.98 7.35 12.25
N VAL A 125 -2.38 7.60 13.39
CA VAL A 125 -0.97 7.36 13.66
C VAL A 125 -0.77 6.59 14.96
N ARG A 126 0.36 5.91 15.06
CA ARG A 126 0.86 5.29 16.29
C ARG A 126 1.98 6.15 16.88
N ALA A 127 2.23 6.00 18.17
CA ALA A 127 3.42 6.59 18.77
C ALA A 127 4.70 6.14 18.00
N GLY A 128 5.55 7.10 17.64
CA GLY A 128 6.77 6.88 16.88
C GLY A 128 6.65 7.02 15.35
N ASP A 129 5.44 7.03 14.78
CA ASP A 129 5.26 7.22 13.34
C ASP A 129 5.77 8.59 12.89
N ILE A 130 6.44 8.64 11.74
CA ILE A 130 6.86 9.92 11.13
C ILE A 130 5.62 10.56 10.50
N ILE A 131 5.31 11.80 10.91
CA ILE A 131 4.16 12.57 10.43
C ILE A 131 4.56 13.67 9.45
N ALA A 132 5.79 14.18 9.57
CA ALA A 132 6.33 15.18 8.67
C ALA A 132 7.85 15.09 8.58
N THR A 133 8.40 15.60 7.50
CA THR A 133 9.83 15.77 7.28
C THR A 133 10.09 17.18 6.78
N VAL A 134 10.98 17.91 7.46
CA VAL A 134 11.60 19.12 6.97
C VAL A 134 12.90 18.75 6.27
N LYS A 135 13.15 19.30 5.07
CA LYS A 135 14.43 19.14 4.38
C LYS A 135 14.89 20.47 3.81
N ILE A 136 16.09 20.86 4.18
CA ILE A 136 16.83 21.95 3.56
C ILE A 136 17.69 21.34 2.46
N ILE A 137 17.52 21.83 1.22
CA ILE A 137 18.13 21.20 0.03
C ILE A 137 19.63 21.51 -0.08
N PRO A 138 20.09 22.78 0.02
CA PRO A 138 21.51 23.11 -0.01
C PRO A 138 22.15 22.96 1.38
N PHE A 139 23.49 23.13 1.47
CA PHE A 139 24.21 23.09 2.75
C PHE A 139 23.94 24.28 3.68
N ALA A 140 23.40 25.37 3.13
CA ALA A 140 22.97 26.53 3.89
C ALA A 140 21.81 27.24 3.17
N VAL A 141 21.03 28.00 3.91
CA VAL A 141 19.88 28.76 3.45
C VAL A 141 19.84 30.12 4.14
N ASP A 142 19.29 31.13 3.48
CA ASP A 142 19.12 32.47 4.02
C ASP A 142 18.35 32.45 5.36
N ALA A 143 18.89 33.13 6.38
CA ALA A 143 18.30 33.17 7.71
C ALA A 143 16.95 33.89 7.72
N THR A 144 16.73 34.86 6.82
CA THR A 144 15.46 35.58 6.69
C THR A 144 14.39 34.69 6.07
N ALA A 145 14.74 33.83 5.09
CA ALA A 145 13.83 32.86 4.51
C ALA A 145 13.36 31.83 5.56
N ILE A 146 14.26 31.33 6.42
CA ILE A 146 13.87 30.44 7.53
C ILE A 146 12.99 31.16 8.54
N THR A 147 13.26 32.44 8.82
CA THR A 147 12.41 33.23 9.74
C THR A 147 11.00 33.37 9.17
N ALA A 148 10.87 33.73 7.90
CA ALA A 148 9.58 33.82 7.22
C ALA A 148 8.85 32.46 7.17
N ALA A 149 9.59 31.36 6.94
CA ALA A 149 9.03 30.02 6.96
C ALA A 149 8.47 29.62 8.35
N CYS A 150 9.18 29.97 9.41
CA CYS A 150 8.71 29.76 10.79
C CYS A 150 7.47 30.60 11.12
N GLU A 151 7.40 31.84 10.62
CA GLU A 151 6.22 32.72 10.81
C GLU A 151 4.99 32.24 10.03
N ALA A 152 5.18 31.63 8.86
CA ALA A 152 4.10 31.09 8.04
C ALA A 152 3.63 29.70 8.52
N ALA A 153 4.44 29.03 9.35
CA ALA A 153 4.16 27.69 9.84
C ALA A 153 2.99 27.69 10.83
N ALA A 154 2.02 26.81 10.61
CA ALA A 154 1.07 26.39 11.64
C ALA A 154 1.51 25.06 12.25
N SER A 155 1.16 24.84 13.52
CA SER A 155 1.57 23.64 14.23
C SER A 155 0.97 22.37 13.63
N LEU A 156 1.79 21.34 13.51
CA LEU A 156 1.41 19.96 13.21
C LEU A 156 1.17 19.25 14.55
N ALA A 157 -0.02 18.70 14.76
CA ALA A 157 -0.39 18.12 16.05
C ALA A 157 -0.98 16.72 15.91
N ILE A 158 -1.00 15.98 17.00
CA ILE A 158 -1.76 14.73 17.10
C ILE A 158 -2.91 14.97 18.09
N ALA A 159 -4.14 14.73 17.65
CA ALA A 159 -5.29 14.59 18.51
C ALA A 159 -5.28 13.15 19.08
N PRO A 160 -4.99 12.95 20.38
CA PRO A 160 -4.83 11.61 20.95
C PRO A 160 -6.16 10.86 20.95
N PHE A 161 -6.12 9.53 20.76
CA PHE A 161 -7.30 8.72 21.01
C PHE A 161 -7.60 8.66 22.51
N GLU A 162 -8.83 9.02 22.86
CA GLU A 162 -9.36 8.82 24.19
C GLU A 162 -10.05 7.46 24.30
N THR A 163 -9.87 6.80 25.44
CA THR A 163 -10.56 5.54 25.73
C THR A 163 -12.06 5.76 25.86
N ARG A 164 -12.85 5.20 24.95
CA ARG A 164 -14.31 5.23 24.95
C ARG A 164 -14.91 3.89 25.33
N ARG A 165 -16.10 3.93 25.90
CA ARG A 165 -16.92 2.76 26.21
C ARG A 165 -18.14 2.79 25.30
N ALA A 166 -18.06 2.13 24.15
CA ALA A 166 -19.10 2.15 23.13
C ALA A 166 -20.23 1.14 23.46
N GLY A 167 -21.45 1.51 23.01
CA GLY A 167 -22.59 0.61 22.91
C GLY A 167 -22.79 0.14 21.48
N LEU A 168 -23.36 -1.03 21.26
CA LEU A 168 -23.70 -1.57 19.95
C LEU A 168 -25.14 -2.07 19.91
N VAL A 169 -25.95 -1.55 18.99
CA VAL A 169 -27.25 -2.10 18.65
C VAL A 169 -27.12 -2.87 17.34
N LEU A 170 -27.47 -4.15 17.36
CA LEU A 170 -27.59 -4.99 16.17
C LEU A 170 -29.06 -5.31 15.92
N THR A 171 -29.54 -5.06 14.73
CA THR A 171 -30.90 -5.43 14.38
C THR A 171 -30.94 -6.71 13.56
N ARG A 172 -32.05 -7.46 13.66
CA ARG A 172 -32.24 -8.72 12.95
C ARG A 172 -33.64 -8.88 12.38
N PHE A 173 -33.75 -9.59 11.29
CA PHE A 173 -34.98 -10.21 10.82
C PHE A 173 -35.13 -11.59 11.47
N SER A 174 -36.33 -12.18 11.40
CA SER A 174 -36.62 -13.53 11.96
C SER A 174 -35.71 -14.62 11.39
N ALA A 175 -35.26 -14.48 10.14
CA ALA A 175 -34.36 -15.44 9.46
C ALA A 175 -32.87 -15.14 9.64
N THR A 176 -32.48 -14.10 10.39
CA THR A 176 -31.06 -13.75 10.57
C THR A 176 -30.40 -14.75 11.51
N HIS A 177 -29.32 -15.41 11.05
CA HIS A 177 -28.53 -16.32 11.87
C HIS A 177 -27.71 -15.58 12.93
N GLU A 178 -27.67 -16.09 14.15
CA GLU A 178 -26.89 -15.51 15.26
C GLU A 178 -25.41 -15.32 14.91
N SER A 179 -24.80 -16.26 14.16
CA SER A 179 -23.40 -16.17 13.73
C SER A 179 -23.06 -14.95 12.87
N VAL A 180 -24.05 -14.35 12.20
CA VAL A 180 -23.89 -13.10 11.44
C VAL A 180 -23.76 -11.93 12.41
N LEU A 181 -24.57 -11.91 13.47
CA LEU A 181 -24.54 -10.89 14.52
C LEU A 181 -23.26 -11.02 15.34
N ASP A 182 -22.84 -12.25 15.68
CA ASP A 182 -21.60 -12.52 16.42
C ASP A 182 -20.38 -11.96 15.67
N ARG A 183 -20.27 -12.22 14.35
CA ARG A 183 -19.20 -11.69 13.50
C ARG A 183 -19.26 -10.17 13.44
N ALA A 184 -20.44 -9.59 13.27
CA ALA A 184 -20.60 -8.14 13.24
C ALA A 184 -20.15 -7.49 14.56
N ALA A 185 -20.55 -8.04 15.71
CA ALA A 185 -20.13 -7.58 17.02
C ALA A 185 -18.60 -7.70 17.21
N GLN A 186 -18.03 -8.84 16.83
CA GLN A 186 -16.59 -9.07 16.92
C GLN A 186 -15.81 -8.08 16.06
N THR A 187 -16.28 -7.78 14.86
CA THR A 187 -15.67 -6.77 13.99
C THR A 187 -15.66 -5.39 14.64
N GLN A 188 -16.76 -4.95 15.27
CA GLN A 188 -16.82 -3.66 15.95
C GLN A 188 -15.93 -3.64 17.20
N ARG A 189 -15.86 -4.75 17.94
CA ARG A 189 -14.96 -4.89 19.09
C ARG A 189 -13.51 -4.70 18.68
N MET A 190 -13.06 -5.38 17.64
CA MET A 190 -11.69 -5.24 17.12
C MET A 190 -11.37 -3.82 16.61
N ARG A 191 -12.35 -3.12 15.99
CA ARG A 191 -12.16 -1.72 15.59
C ARG A 191 -11.93 -0.80 16.77
N LEU A 192 -12.76 -0.91 17.80
CA LEU A 192 -12.65 -0.10 19.01
C LEU A 192 -11.33 -0.38 19.75
N GLU A 193 -10.93 -1.65 19.85
CA GLU A 193 -9.66 -2.04 20.48
C GLU A 193 -8.44 -1.45 19.77
N ARG A 194 -8.45 -1.35 18.42
CA ARG A 194 -7.37 -0.72 17.64
C ARG A 194 -7.08 0.73 18.01
N ILE A 195 -8.08 1.44 18.49
CA ILE A 195 -7.98 2.84 18.92
C ILE A 195 -8.07 3.01 20.44
N GLY A 196 -7.79 1.94 21.21
CA GLY A 196 -7.76 1.98 22.67
C GLY A 196 -9.12 2.08 23.35
N SER A 197 -10.22 1.85 22.62
CA SER A 197 -11.60 1.88 23.11
C SER A 197 -12.18 0.48 23.28
N SER A 198 -13.37 0.34 23.87
CA SER A 198 -13.98 -0.94 24.13
C SER A 198 -15.47 -0.99 23.78
N LEU A 199 -15.93 -2.14 23.31
CA LEU A 199 -17.36 -2.44 23.20
C LEU A 199 -17.86 -2.90 24.58
N ALA A 200 -18.49 -1.98 25.32
CA ALA A 200 -18.92 -2.24 26.70
C ALA A 200 -20.24 -3.01 26.77
N ARG A 201 -21.14 -2.82 25.82
CA ARG A 201 -22.46 -3.47 25.79
C ARG A 201 -22.96 -3.65 24.36
N GLU A 202 -23.57 -4.81 24.11
CA GLU A 202 -24.22 -5.18 22.87
C GLU A 202 -25.69 -5.49 23.14
N VAL A 203 -26.60 -5.01 22.29
CA VAL A 203 -28.04 -5.26 22.35
C VAL A 203 -28.52 -5.73 20.98
N ARG A 204 -29.24 -6.86 20.94
CA ARG A 204 -29.82 -7.43 19.71
C ARG A 204 -31.32 -7.27 19.74
N VAL A 205 -31.89 -6.60 18.75
CA VAL A 205 -33.32 -6.29 18.67
C VAL A 205 -33.91 -6.66 17.31
N ALA A 206 -35.22 -6.73 17.21
CA ALA A 206 -35.90 -6.81 15.92
C ALA A 206 -35.54 -5.56 15.06
N HIS A 207 -35.55 -5.73 13.74
CA HIS A 207 -35.37 -4.60 12.81
C HIS A 207 -36.66 -3.76 12.74
N ASP A 208 -36.93 -3.05 13.83
CA ASP A 208 -38.11 -2.25 14.09
C ASP A 208 -37.71 -0.97 14.84
N SER A 209 -38.33 0.16 14.46
CA SER A 209 -37.93 1.48 14.98
C SER A 209 -38.21 1.66 16.47
N ASP A 210 -39.25 1.04 17.03
CA ASP A 210 -39.53 1.13 18.47
C ASP A 210 -38.53 0.33 19.29
N ALA A 211 -38.22 -0.89 18.84
CA ALA A 211 -37.24 -1.75 19.48
C ALA A 211 -35.82 -1.13 19.46
N VAL A 212 -35.42 -0.52 18.33
CA VAL A 212 -34.14 0.18 18.20
C VAL A 212 -34.11 1.45 19.06
N ALA A 213 -35.18 2.26 19.09
CA ALA A 213 -35.27 3.46 19.94
C ALA A 213 -35.11 3.14 21.43
N ALA A 214 -35.76 2.07 21.89
CA ALA A 214 -35.62 1.59 23.26
C ALA A 214 -34.17 1.17 23.57
N ALA A 215 -33.52 0.40 22.67
CA ALA A 215 -32.12 -0.02 22.83
C ALA A 215 -31.14 1.17 22.82
N LEU A 216 -31.33 2.17 21.94
CA LEU A 216 -30.53 3.39 21.95
C LEU A 216 -30.65 4.14 23.28
N THR A 217 -31.88 4.32 23.78
CA THR A 217 -32.14 4.99 25.05
C THR A 217 -31.50 4.24 26.23
N GLU A 218 -31.58 2.91 26.24
CA GLU A 218 -30.96 2.04 27.25
C GLU A 218 -29.45 2.21 27.29
N LEU A 219 -28.77 2.21 26.14
CA LEU A 219 -27.32 2.34 26.05
C LEU A 219 -26.85 3.73 26.47
N VAL A 220 -27.57 4.79 26.07
CA VAL A 220 -27.29 6.18 26.50
C VAL A 220 -27.49 6.33 28.00
N ALA A 221 -28.57 5.76 28.57
CA ALA A 221 -28.82 5.78 30.03
C ALA A 221 -27.72 5.02 30.81
N ALA A 222 -27.05 4.04 30.19
CA ALA A 222 -25.90 3.34 30.74
C ALA A 222 -24.58 4.14 30.64
N GLY A 223 -24.61 5.38 30.11
CA GLY A 223 -23.44 6.25 29.96
C GLY A 223 -22.44 5.79 28.92
N LEU A 224 -22.92 5.11 27.87
CA LEU A 224 -22.05 4.62 26.78
C LEU A 224 -21.96 5.66 25.66
N ASP A 225 -20.77 5.84 25.12
CA ASP A 225 -20.43 6.76 24.03
C ASP A 225 -19.19 6.31 23.29
N PRO A 226 -19.20 6.22 21.93
CA PRO A 226 -20.35 6.36 21.03
C PRO A 226 -21.30 5.16 21.08
N ILE A 227 -22.53 5.36 20.55
CA ILE A 227 -23.47 4.28 20.28
C ILE A 227 -23.43 3.94 18.80
N LEU A 228 -23.05 2.70 18.50
CA LEU A 228 -23.02 2.14 17.15
C LEU A 228 -24.35 1.42 16.88
N ALA A 229 -24.97 1.67 15.74
CA ALA A 229 -26.21 1.00 15.35
C ALA A 229 -26.08 0.36 13.97
N MET A 230 -26.15 -0.98 13.91
CA MET A 230 -26.05 -1.74 12.65
C MET A 230 -27.40 -2.35 12.28
N GLY A 231 -27.93 -1.92 11.14
CA GLY A 231 -29.18 -2.43 10.57
C GLY A 231 -29.04 -3.84 9.99
N ALA A 232 -30.09 -4.62 10.00
CA ALA A 232 -30.22 -5.85 9.22
C ALA A 232 -30.22 -5.55 7.70
N SER A 233 -30.64 -4.34 7.31
CA SER A 233 -30.52 -3.75 5.97
C SER A 233 -29.67 -2.47 6.01
N ALA A 234 -29.21 -2.04 4.83
CA ALA A 234 -28.52 -0.76 4.69
C ALA A 234 -29.50 0.39 4.93
N ILE A 235 -29.00 1.52 5.46
CA ILE A 235 -29.80 2.75 5.65
C ILE A 235 -29.86 3.45 4.29
N VAL A 236 -31.04 3.51 3.68
CA VAL A 236 -31.23 4.10 2.34
C VAL A 236 -32.09 5.36 2.32
N ASP A 237 -32.78 5.66 3.43
CA ASP A 237 -33.63 6.85 3.58
C ASP A 237 -33.67 7.31 5.05
N ARG A 238 -34.00 8.60 5.28
CA ARG A 238 -34.16 9.14 6.64
C ARG A 238 -35.33 8.52 7.42
N ARG A 239 -36.29 7.92 6.72
CA ARG A 239 -37.43 7.21 7.32
C ARG A 239 -37.16 5.74 7.58
N ASP A 240 -35.98 5.26 7.25
CA ASP A 240 -35.55 3.89 7.54
C ASP A 240 -35.47 3.64 9.06
N VAL A 241 -35.39 2.38 9.46
CA VAL A 241 -35.52 1.94 10.86
C VAL A 241 -34.57 2.65 11.81
N ILE A 242 -33.29 2.78 11.49
CA ILE A 242 -32.31 3.39 12.40
C ILE A 242 -32.46 4.90 12.51
N PRO A 243 -32.58 5.70 11.40
CA PRO A 243 -32.84 7.13 11.50
C PRO A 243 -34.15 7.43 12.22
N ALA A 244 -35.25 6.73 11.87
CA ALA A 244 -36.54 6.90 12.52
C ALA A 244 -36.48 6.56 14.02
N ALA A 245 -35.75 5.52 14.40
CA ALA A 245 -35.56 5.15 15.81
C ALA A 245 -34.81 6.23 16.59
N LEU A 246 -33.77 6.82 16.00
CA LEU A 246 -33.01 7.90 16.62
C LEU A 246 -33.91 9.11 16.91
N GLU A 247 -34.72 9.56 15.93
CA GLU A 247 -35.64 10.67 16.11
C GLU A 247 -36.74 10.33 17.14
N ARG A 248 -37.25 9.09 17.12
CA ARG A 248 -38.25 8.58 18.08
C ARG A 248 -37.71 8.52 19.51
N ALA A 249 -36.44 8.23 19.68
CA ALA A 249 -35.76 8.28 20.99
C ALA A 249 -35.52 9.73 21.50
N GLY A 250 -35.84 10.75 20.70
CA GLY A 250 -35.58 12.16 21.02
C GLY A 250 -34.21 12.64 20.59
N GLY A 251 -33.48 11.88 19.77
CA GLY A 251 -32.21 12.26 19.19
C GLY A 251 -32.36 13.15 17.94
N ALA A 252 -31.24 13.66 17.46
CA ALA A 252 -31.16 14.49 16.27
C ALA A 252 -30.22 13.90 15.22
N ILE A 253 -30.62 13.92 13.94
CA ILE A 253 -29.75 13.54 12.83
C ILE A 253 -28.87 14.73 12.48
N VAL A 254 -27.55 14.59 12.69
CA VAL A 254 -26.53 15.56 12.30
C VAL A 254 -26.26 15.49 10.80
N ARG A 255 -26.11 14.26 10.29
CA ARG A 255 -25.89 14.02 8.87
C ARG A 255 -26.34 12.62 8.45
N TYR A 256 -26.94 12.54 7.30
CA TYR A 256 -27.24 11.31 6.60
C TYR A 256 -26.40 11.23 5.31
N GLY A 257 -25.64 10.16 5.18
CA GLY A 257 -24.69 9.96 4.10
C GLY A 257 -23.38 10.75 4.26
N MET A 258 -22.30 10.19 3.73
CA MET A 258 -21.00 10.84 3.68
C MET A 258 -20.32 10.63 2.32
N PRO A 259 -19.46 11.58 1.88
CA PRO A 259 -18.81 11.48 0.57
C PRO A 259 -17.53 10.62 0.63
N VAL A 260 -17.62 9.43 1.21
CA VAL A 260 -16.52 8.45 1.31
C VAL A 260 -17.01 7.09 0.88
N ASP A 261 -16.31 6.44 -0.05
CA ASP A 261 -16.66 5.13 -0.57
C ASP A 261 -15.44 4.17 -0.47
N PRO A 262 -15.60 3.03 0.21
CA PRO A 262 -16.79 2.54 0.90
C PRO A 262 -17.10 3.33 2.19
N GLY A 263 -18.41 3.45 2.52
CA GLY A 263 -18.84 4.13 3.75
C GLY A 263 -19.99 5.12 3.58
N ASN A 264 -20.42 5.39 2.35
CA ASN A 264 -21.34 6.47 1.99
C ASN A 264 -22.73 6.41 2.65
N LEU A 265 -23.22 5.25 3.06
CA LEU A 265 -24.53 5.08 3.74
C LEU A 265 -24.43 5.21 5.28
N LEU A 266 -23.50 6.00 5.79
CA LEU A 266 -23.35 6.27 7.21
C LEU A 266 -24.42 7.26 7.69
N LEU A 267 -24.96 7.04 8.89
CA LEU A 267 -25.78 8.00 9.62
C LEU A 267 -24.95 8.54 10.81
N LEU A 268 -24.96 9.84 10.99
CA LEU A 268 -24.41 10.50 12.17
C LEU A 268 -25.54 11.26 12.88
N GLY A 269 -25.66 11.06 14.17
CA GLY A 269 -26.63 11.75 15.01
C GLY A 269 -26.19 11.87 16.45
N THR A 270 -27.05 12.46 17.27
CA THR A 270 -26.85 12.63 18.71
C THR A 270 -28.08 12.19 19.48
N LEU A 271 -27.88 11.61 20.65
CA LEU A 271 -28.94 11.29 21.61
C LEU A 271 -28.47 11.63 23.03
N GLY A 272 -29.04 12.67 23.63
CA GLY A 272 -28.49 13.25 24.85
C GLY A 272 -27.07 13.78 24.62
N ALA A 273 -26.12 13.30 25.41
CA ALA A 273 -24.69 13.63 25.28
C ALA A 273 -23.91 12.64 24.39
N SER A 274 -24.54 11.55 23.95
CA SER A 274 -23.85 10.51 23.19
C SER A 274 -23.97 10.72 21.68
N THR A 275 -22.89 10.43 20.98
CA THR A 275 -22.84 10.32 19.52
C THR A 275 -23.48 8.99 19.09
N VAL A 276 -24.40 9.03 18.13
CA VAL A 276 -24.99 7.84 17.52
C VAL A 276 -24.52 7.71 16.07
N ILE A 277 -23.90 6.57 15.76
CA ILE A 277 -23.38 6.28 14.42
C ILE A 277 -24.13 5.08 13.84
N GLY A 278 -24.97 5.33 12.83
CA GLY A 278 -25.60 4.27 12.04
C GLY A 278 -24.61 3.72 11.02
N LEU A 279 -24.30 2.45 11.13
CA LEU A 279 -23.20 1.80 10.41
C LEU A 279 -23.60 1.44 8.98
N PRO A 280 -22.77 1.76 7.96
CA PRO A 280 -22.95 1.29 6.61
C PRO A 280 -22.69 -0.21 6.49
N GLY A 281 -23.16 -0.84 5.41
CA GLY A 281 -22.99 -2.29 5.19
C GLY A 281 -21.54 -2.76 5.17
N CYS A 282 -20.61 -1.96 4.65
CA CYS A 282 -19.16 -2.24 4.62
C CYS A 282 -18.52 -2.33 6.01
N ALA A 283 -19.13 -1.73 7.04
CA ALA A 283 -18.65 -1.84 8.43
C ALA A 283 -18.71 -3.27 9.00
N ARG A 284 -19.28 -4.24 8.27
CA ARG A 284 -19.26 -5.67 8.63
C ARG A 284 -17.92 -6.34 8.40
N SER A 285 -17.04 -5.78 7.55
CA SER A 285 -15.65 -6.22 7.36
C SER A 285 -14.68 -5.33 8.14
N LEU A 286 -13.42 -5.77 8.32
CA LEU A 286 -12.35 -4.98 8.95
C LEU A 286 -11.62 -4.07 7.96
N GLU A 287 -12.03 -4.07 6.70
CA GLU A 287 -11.51 -3.16 5.69
C GLU A 287 -11.81 -1.71 6.05
N ARG A 288 -10.87 -0.83 5.74
CA ARG A 288 -10.99 0.59 6.04
C ARG A 288 -12.11 1.23 5.22
N SER A 289 -12.92 2.03 5.87
CA SER A 289 -14.08 2.69 5.26
C SER A 289 -14.29 4.09 5.85
N GLY A 290 -15.22 4.85 5.31
CA GLY A 290 -15.58 6.16 5.86
C GLY A 290 -16.05 6.11 7.32
N PHE A 291 -16.62 4.97 7.74
CA PHE A 291 -16.98 4.78 9.14
C PHE A 291 -15.74 4.84 10.06
N ASP A 292 -14.62 4.25 9.67
CA ASP A 292 -13.40 4.30 10.47
C ASP A 292 -12.92 5.74 10.66
N TRP A 293 -13.02 6.60 9.64
CA TRP A 293 -12.65 8.01 9.76
C TRP A 293 -13.53 8.78 10.76
N VAL A 294 -14.85 8.50 10.76
CA VAL A 294 -15.76 9.14 11.72
C VAL A 294 -15.51 8.64 13.14
N LEU A 295 -15.30 7.33 13.32
CA LEU A 295 -15.01 6.73 14.62
C LEU A 295 -13.68 7.23 15.20
N GLU A 296 -12.63 7.32 14.37
CA GLU A 296 -11.32 7.85 14.75
C GLU A 296 -11.42 9.32 15.20
N ARG A 297 -12.15 10.15 14.46
CA ARG A 297 -12.37 11.55 14.82
C ARG A 297 -13.17 11.69 16.12
N GLU A 298 -14.21 10.87 16.29
CA GLU A 298 -15.01 10.83 17.54
C GLU A 298 -14.12 10.48 18.74
N CYS A 299 -13.33 9.42 18.64
CA CYS A 299 -12.44 9.00 19.72
C CYS A 299 -11.25 9.94 19.95
N ALA A 300 -10.93 10.80 18.98
CA ALA A 300 -9.91 11.85 19.10
C ALA A 300 -10.49 13.23 19.49
N ASN A 301 -11.77 13.33 19.86
CA ASN A 301 -12.48 14.58 20.14
C ASN A 301 -12.38 15.62 19.01
N LEU A 302 -12.23 15.18 17.77
CA LEU A 302 -12.24 16.07 16.62
C LEU A 302 -13.68 16.35 16.15
N PRO A 303 -13.95 17.54 15.58
CA PRO A 303 -15.30 17.85 15.11
C PRO A 303 -15.83 16.85 14.08
N ILE A 304 -17.05 16.32 14.32
CA ILE A 304 -17.79 15.45 13.41
C ILE A 304 -19.09 16.11 12.94
N THR A 305 -19.06 17.43 12.72
CA THR A 305 -20.20 18.18 12.19
C THR A 305 -20.54 17.78 10.76
N ALA A 306 -21.74 18.14 10.31
CA ALA A 306 -22.15 17.90 8.92
C ALA A 306 -21.17 18.50 7.89
N ALA A 307 -20.56 19.66 8.20
CA ALA A 307 -19.56 20.31 7.37
C ALA A 307 -18.24 19.53 7.38
N ALA A 308 -17.74 19.11 8.55
CA ALA A 308 -16.50 18.36 8.69
C ALA A 308 -16.58 17.01 7.93
N VAL A 309 -17.70 16.27 8.10
CA VAL A 309 -17.91 15.03 7.36
C VAL A 309 -18.06 15.29 5.84
N GLY A 310 -18.70 16.41 5.46
CA GLY A 310 -18.80 16.82 4.05
C GLY A 310 -17.46 17.11 3.39
N ALA A 311 -16.49 17.64 4.15
CA ALA A 311 -15.14 17.95 3.66
C ALA A 311 -14.26 16.72 3.41
N LEU A 312 -14.66 15.53 3.86
CA LEU A 312 -13.93 14.27 3.63
C LEU A 312 -13.99 13.76 2.19
N GLY A 313 -14.75 14.43 1.30
CA GLY A 313 -14.92 13.99 -0.09
C GLY A 313 -13.64 13.95 -0.91
N VAL A 314 -12.73 14.92 -0.70
CA VAL A 314 -11.41 14.89 -1.36
C VAL A 314 -10.52 13.84 -0.69
N GLY A 315 -10.19 12.77 -1.42
CA GLY A 315 -9.54 11.57 -0.88
C GLY A 315 -10.53 10.53 -0.34
N GLY A 316 -11.84 10.82 -0.37
CA GLY A 316 -12.90 9.94 0.12
C GLY A 316 -13.17 8.69 -0.73
N LEU A 317 -12.62 8.60 -1.94
CA LEU A 317 -12.59 7.35 -2.68
C LEU A 317 -11.43 6.49 -2.19
N ILE A 318 -11.74 5.55 -1.28
CA ILE A 318 -10.77 4.62 -0.71
C ILE A 318 -10.55 3.50 -1.73
N VAL A 319 -9.40 3.50 -2.37
CA VAL A 319 -9.00 2.45 -3.33
C VAL A 319 -8.05 1.51 -2.63
N GLU A 320 -8.37 0.22 -2.66
CA GLU A 320 -7.49 -0.82 -2.13
C GLU A 320 -6.21 -0.96 -2.98
N GLY A 321 -5.07 -1.01 -2.28
CA GLY A 321 -3.76 -1.20 -2.89
C GLY A 321 -3.08 0.08 -3.41
N PRO A 322 -1.80 -0.01 -3.80
CA PRO A 322 -1.10 1.09 -4.43
C PRO A 322 -1.79 1.39 -5.75
N ARG A 323 -2.27 2.63 -5.92
CA ARG A 323 -2.72 3.09 -7.24
C ARG A 323 -1.53 2.94 -8.19
N PRO A 324 -1.65 2.18 -9.29
CA PRO A 324 -0.66 2.27 -10.33
C PRO A 324 -0.56 3.75 -10.72
N PHE A 325 0.67 4.23 -10.95
CA PHE A 325 0.85 5.58 -11.50
C PHE A 325 -0.18 5.76 -12.62
N PRO A 326 -0.92 6.91 -12.67
CA PRO A 326 -1.84 7.16 -13.76
C PRO A 326 -1.01 7.13 -15.04
N MET A 327 -1.01 5.99 -15.69
CA MET A 327 -0.53 5.95 -17.05
C MET A 327 -1.60 6.70 -17.84
N VAL A 328 -1.24 7.86 -18.37
CA VAL A 328 -1.91 8.35 -19.57
C VAL A 328 -1.93 7.12 -20.47
N ALA A 329 -3.13 6.68 -20.86
CA ALA A 329 -3.25 5.60 -21.83
C ALA A 329 -2.42 6.04 -23.04
N SER A 330 -1.17 5.64 -23.06
CA SER A 330 -0.35 5.77 -24.25
C SER A 330 -0.86 4.62 -25.14
N ASP A 331 -1.20 4.92 -26.35
CA ASP A 331 -1.41 3.91 -27.39
C ASP A 331 -0.14 3.06 -27.65
N GLN A 332 0.90 3.26 -26.85
CA GLN A 332 2.12 2.47 -26.85
C GLN A 332 2.04 1.39 -25.76
N PRO A 333 2.31 0.12 -26.11
CA PRO A 333 2.35 -0.97 -25.14
C PRO A 333 3.31 -0.62 -24.00
N SER A 334 2.93 -0.96 -22.76
CA SER A 334 3.76 -0.72 -21.57
C SER A 334 5.15 -1.32 -21.82
N SER A 335 6.22 -0.61 -21.46
CA SER A 335 7.61 -1.07 -21.66
C SER A 335 7.98 -2.31 -20.83
N GLY A 336 7.05 -2.88 -20.05
CA GLY A 336 7.28 -3.96 -19.11
C GLY A 336 6.70 -5.32 -19.54
N VAL A 337 7.27 -6.39 -18.97
CA VAL A 337 6.79 -7.77 -19.12
C VAL A 337 5.96 -8.13 -17.89
N ALA A 338 4.68 -8.51 -18.08
CA ALA A 338 3.82 -8.97 -16.99
C ALA A 338 4.04 -10.48 -16.73
N ALA A 339 4.04 -10.90 -15.46
CA ALA A 339 4.02 -12.31 -15.11
C ALA A 339 2.57 -12.79 -14.89
N ILE A 340 2.18 -13.87 -15.55
CA ILE A 340 0.88 -14.53 -15.41
C ILE A 340 1.12 -15.87 -14.72
N VAL A 341 0.60 -16.05 -13.51
CA VAL A 341 0.69 -17.33 -12.79
C VAL A 341 -0.63 -18.08 -12.98
N LEU A 342 -0.60 -19.22 -13.63
CA LEU A 342 -1.78 -20.07 -13.86
C LEU A 342 -2.09 -20.89 -12.62
N ALA A 343 -3.27 -20.68 -12.02
CA ALA A 343 -3.72 -21.30 -10.78
C ALA A 343 -5.17 -21.83 -10.85
N ALA A 344 -5.69 -22.08 -12.06
CA ALA A 344 -7.10 -22.45 -12.27
C ALA A 344 -7.35 -23.96 -12.41
N GLY A 345 -6.33 -24.83 -12.34
CA GLY A 345 -6.41 -26.25 -12.64
C GLY A 345 -7.14 -27.11 -11.60
N HIS A 346 -7.81 -28.18 -12.05
CA HIS A 346 -8.58 -29.11 -11.20
C HIS A 346 -7.76 -30.07 -10.34
N SER A 347 -6.45 -30.23 -10.58
CA SER A 347 -5.56 -31.17 -9.85
C SER A 347 -6.11 -32.61 -9.74
N SER A 348 -6.75 -33.10 -10.80
CA SER A 348 -7.51 -34.38 -10.80
C SER A 348 -6.70 -35.61 -10.35
N ARG A 349 -5.37 -35.60 -10.52
CA ARG A 349 -4.46 -36.70 -10.16
C ARG A 349 -4.02 -36.70 -8.70
N MET A 350 -4.18 -35.57 -7.99
CA MET A 350 -3.74 -35.39 -6.59
C MET A 350 -4.85 -35.61 -5.57
N GLY A 351 -6.11 -35.77 -5.99
CA GLY A 351 -7.27 -35.92 -5.09
C GLY A 351 -7.65 -34.65 -4.31
N SER A 352 -6.79 -33.64 -4.32
CA SER A 352 -7.01 -32.32 -3.73
C SER A 352 -6.28 -31.27 -4.57
N ASN A 353 -6.56 -29.98 -4.36
CA ASN A 353 -5.89 -28.92 -5.08
C ASN A 353 -4.39 -28.89 -4.74
N LYS A 354 -3.54 -29.32 -5.69
CA LYS A 354 -2.08 -29.43 -5.52
C LYS A 354 -1.41 -28.11 -5.14
N LEU A 355 -1.95 -26.97 -5.60
CA LEU A 355 -1.42 -25.64 -5.34
C LEU A 355 -1.50 -25.24 -3.86
N LEU A 356 -2.43 -25.86 -3.12
CA LEU A 356 -2.67 -25.62 -1.70
C LEU A 356 -1.94 -26.60 -0.77
N VAL A 357 -1.20 -27.55 -1.35
CA VAL A 357 -0.41 -28.51 -0.57
C VAL A 357 0.75 -27.79 0.10
N ASP A 358 0.97 -28.11 1.39
CA ASP A 358 2.10 -27.55 2.14
C ASP A 358 3.44 -28.04 1.56
N LEU A 359 4.32 -27.11 1.30
CA LEU A 359 5.71 -27.33 0.92
C LEU A 359 6.56 -26.37 1.77
N ASP A 360 7.42 -26.91 2.62
CA ASP A 360 8.31 -26.14 3.50
C ASP A 360 7.56 -25.14 4.42
N GLY A 361 6.34 -25.51 4.89
CA GLY A 361 5.52 -24.70 5.80
C GLY A 361 4.62 -23.68 5.13
N GLU A 362 4.53 -23.67 3.78
CA GLU A 362 3.68 -22.76 3.02
C GLU A 362 2.95 -23.49 1.87
N PRO A 363 1.78 -22.99 1.42
CA PRO A 363 1.12 -23.49 0.22
C PRO A 363 2.04 -23.41 -1.01
N MET A 364 2.12 -24.48 -1.80
CA MET A 364 3.01 -24.60 -2.96
C MET A 364 2.94 -23.39 -3.92
N ILE A 365 1.76 -22.84 -4.17
CA ILE A 365 1.58 -21.71 -5.07
C ILE A 365 2.33 -20.45 -4.58
N ARG A 366 2.55 -20.27 -3.26
CA ARG A 366 3.28 -19.11 -2.74
C ARG A 366 4.71 -19.05 -3.24
N HIS A 367 5.38 -20.20 -3.45
CA HIS A 367 6.74 -20.26 -3.96
C HIS A 367 6.82 -19.66 -5.38
N ALA A 368 5.96 -20.11 -6.30
CA ALA A 368 5.92 -19.58 -7.67
C ALA A 368 5.54 -18.08 -7.71
N VAL A 369 4.56 -17.68 -6.90
CA VAL A 369 4.12 -16.27 -6.85
C VAL A 369 5.19 -15.37 -6.23
N ARG A 370 5.90 -15.82 -5.18
CA ARG A 370 7.00 -15.06 -4.58
C ARG A 370 8.18 -14.91 -5.55
N ALA A 371 8.52 -15.96 -6.30
CA ALA A 371 9.53 -15.87 -7.33
C ALA A 371 9.15 -14.82 -8.39
N ALA A 372 7.88 -14.78 -8.82
CA ALA A 372 7.37 -13.78 -9.75
C ALA A 372 7.41 -12.36 -9.16
N LEU A 373 6.99 -12.17 -7.92
CA LEU A 373 7.02 -10.87 -7.22
C LEU A 373 8.44 -10.36 -6.96
N ALA A 374 9.39 -11.26 -6.72
CA ALA A 374 10.79 -10.91 -6.50
C ALA A 374 11.57 -10.70 -7.80
N SER A 375 10.97 -10.98 -8.97
CA SER A 375 11.58 -10.76 -10.28
C SER A 375 11.36 -9.33 -10.79
N ARG A 376 11.99 -9.00 -11.92
CA ARG A 376 11.81 -7.71 -12.61
C ARG A 376 10.53 -7.63 -13.44
N ALA A 377 9.56 -8.52 -13.23
CA ALA A 377 8.25 -8.43 -13.88
C ALA A 377 7.54 -7.13 -13.49
N SER A 378 6.89 -6.47 -14.45
CA SER A 378 6.21 -5.18 -14.22
C SER A 378 4.93 -5.31 -13.39
N SER A 379 4.31 -6.50 -13.41
CA SER A 379 3.12 -6.85 -12.64
C SER A 379 3.00 -8.36 -12.51
N VAL A 380 2.26 -8.84 -11.50
CA VAL A 380 1.99 -10.27 -11.30
C VAL A 380 0.49 -10.48 -11.25
N VAL A 381 -0.02 -11.26 -12.21
CA VAL A 381 -1.44 -11.63 -12.34
C VAL A 381 -1.59 -13.11 -12.02
N VAL A 382 -2.48 -13.47 -11.10
CA VAL A 382 -2.80 -14.85 -10.77
C VAL A 382 -4.16 -15.20 -11.36
N VAL A 383 -4.19 -16.16 -12.28
CA VAL A 383 -5.43 -16.64 -12.91
C VAL A 383 -6.01 -17.76 -12.07
N THR A 384 -7.14 -17.50 -11.40
CA THR A 384 -7.85 -18.48 -10.55
C THR A 384 -9.02 -19.12 -11.30
N GLY A 385 -9.48 -20.26 -10.81
CA GLY A 385 -10.63 -20.99 -11.35
C GLY A 385 -11.17 -21.95 -10.31
N ASN A 386 -10.74 -23.21 -10.33
CA ASN A 386 -11.11 -24.17 -9.29
C ASN A 386 -10.55 -23.73 -7.92
N ASP A 387 -11.37 -23.82 -6.86
CA ASP A 387 -10.99 -23.43 -5.48
C ASP A 387 -10.48 -21.98 -5.35
N ALA A 388 -10.99 -21.04 -6.14
CA ALA A 388 -10.51 -19.66 -6.19
C ALA A 388 -10.40 -19.02 -4.81
N GLU A 389 -11.41 -19.15 -3.93
CA GLU A 389 -11.41 -18.59 -2.58
C GLU A 389 -10.23 -19.13 -1.73
N ARG A 390 -9.93 -20.42 -1.83
CA ARG A 390 -8.82 -21.03 -1.09
C ARG A 390 -7.47 -20.62 -1.65
N VAL A 391 -7.36 -20.42 -2.98
CA VAL A 391 -6.15 -19.88 -3.60
C VAL A 391 -5.93 -18.43 -3.20
N HIS A 392 -6.99 -17.61 -3.14
CA HIS A 392 -6.92 -16.23 -2.64
C HIS A 392 -6.42 -16.21 -1.18
N ALA A 393 -7.02 -17.02 -0.30
CA ALA A 393 -6.58 -17.12 1.10
C ALA A 393 -5.12 -17.60 1.23
N ALA A 394 -4.68 -18.54 0.38
CA ALA A 394 -3.30 -19.01 0.36
C ALA A 394 -2.30 -17.92 -0.07
N LEU A 395 -2.72 -16.92 -0.81
CA LEU A 395 -1.88 -15.81 -1.30
C LEU A 395 -2.13 -14.50 -0.55
N GLU A 396 -2.88 -14.53 0.55
CA GLU A 396 -3.13 -13.35 1.37
C GLU A 396 -1.83 -12.65 1.79
N GLY A 397 -1.81 -11.31 1.72
CA GLY A 397 -0.65 -10.48 2.01
C GLY A 397 0.38 -10.35 0.87
N LEU A 398 0.19 -11.01 -0.27
CA LEU A 398 1.04 -10.84 -1.46
C LEU A 398 0.44 -9.82 -2.43
N ALA A 399 1.28 -8.93 -2.99
CA ALA A 399 0.87 -7.87 -3.91
C ALA A 399 0.63 -8.41 -5.33
N VAL A 400 -0.45 -9.17 -5.53
CA VAL A 400 -0.82 -9.76 -6.83
C VAL A 400 -2.20 -9.30 -7.27
N GLN A 401 -2.44 -9.25 -8.57
CA GLN A 401 -3.76 -9.07 -9.14
C GLN A 401 -4.41 -10.43 -9.39
N PHE A 402 -5.62 -10.65 -8.90
CA PHE A 402 -6.38 -11.86 -9.19
C PHE A 402 -7.32 -11.64 -10.38
N VAL A 403 -7.38 -12.63 -11.25
CA VAL A 403 -8.36 -12.69 -12.35
C VAL A 403 -9.01 -14.06 -12.35
N HIS A 404 -10.33 -14.08 -12.22
CA HIS A 404 -11.08 -15.34 -12.20
C HIS A 404 -11.42 -15.79 -13.61
N ASN A 405 -11.12 -17.06 -13.93
CA ASN A 405 -11.52 -17.73 -15.15
C ASN A 405 -12.76 -18.59 -14.87
N PRO A 406 -13.98 -18.19 -15.26
CA PRO A 406 -15.19 -18.99 -15.06
C PRO A 406 -15.20 -20.27 -15.94
N ASP A 407 -14.46 -20.26 -17.04
CA ASP A 407 -14.41 -21.36 -18.00
C ASP A 407 -13.27 -22.35 -17.76
N PHE A 408 -12.68 -22.35 -16.55
CA PHE A 408 -11.50 -23.16 -16.21
C PHE A 408 -11.67 -24.65 -16.51
N ALA A 409 -12.90 -25.17 -16.45
CA ALA A 409 -13.21 -26.57 -16.75
C ALA A 409 -13.03 -26.93 -18.24
N THR A 410 -12.93 -25.93 -19.14
CA THR A 410 -12.77 -26.15 -20.58
C THR A 410 -11.32 -26.40 -21.02
N GLY A 411 -10.37 -26.37 -20.09
CA GLY A 411 -8.95 -26.64 -20.29
C GLY A 411 -8.02 -25.45 -20.16
N MET A 412 -6.71 -25.70 -20.30
CA MET A 412 -5.66 -24.71 -20.05
C MET A 412 -5.77 -23.45 -20.94
N ALA A 413 -6.25 -23.60 -22.16
CA ALA A 413 -6.41 -22.51 -23.12
C ALA A 413 -7.29 -21.37 -22.57
N SER A 414 -8.36 -21.69 -21.81
CA SER A 414 -9.24 -20.69 -21.21
C SER A 414 -8.49 -19.82 -20.19
N SER A 415 -7.63 -20.42 -19.38
CA SER A 415 -6.81 -19.71 -18.38
C SER A 415 -5.73 -18.84 -19.05
N LEU A 416 -5.15 -19.30 -20.15
CA LEU A 416 -4.21 -18.49 -20.94
C LEU A 416 -4.91 -17.26 -21.53
N ARG A 417 -6.09 -17.42 -22.14
CA ARG A 417 -6.88 -16.31 -22.68
C ARG A 417 -7.22 -15.28 -21.60
N THR A 418 -7.72 -15.75 -20.44
CA THR A 418 -8.07 -14.89 -19.32
C THR A 418 -6.85 -14.11 -18.82
N GLY A 419 -5.70 -14.77 -18.68
CA GLY A 419 -4.46 -14.13 -18.23
C GLY A 419 -3.94 -13.09 -19.23
N ILE A 420 -3.90 -13.42 -20.53
CA ILE A 420 -3.46 -12.48 -21.57
C ILE A 420 -4.40 -11.27 -21.68
N ALA A 421 -5.71 -11.48 -21.57
CA ALA A 421 -6.67 -10.38 -21.60
C ALA A 421 -6.46 -9.37 -20.43
N ALA A 422 -6.00 -9.86 -19.29
CA ALA A 422 -5.69 -9.01 -18.12
C ALA A 422 -4.40 -8.18 -18.29
N VAL A 423 -3.52 -8.57 -19.21
CA VAL A 423 -2.22 -7.89 -19.43
C VAL A 423 -2.06 -7.44 -20.89
N ARG A 424 -3.14 -7.21 -21.60
CA ARG A 424 -3.16 -6.87 -23.03
C ARG A 424 -2.29 -5.68 -23.42
N ASP A 425 -2.07 -4.75 -22.46
CA ASP A 425 -1.30 -3.53 -22.66
C ASP A 425 0.19 -3.71 -22.30
N ALA A 426 0.61 -4.91 -21.88
CA ALA A 426 2.01 -5.23 -21.63
C ALA A 426 2.78 -5.48 -22.94
N ARG A 427 4.07 -5.15 -22.96
CA ARG A 427 4.97 -5.45 -24.10
C ARG A 427 5.16 -6.94 -24.30
N ALA A 428 5.13 -7.73 -23.22
CA ALA A 428 5.17 -9.17 -23.24
C ALA A 428 4.52 -9.76 -21.99
N ALA A 429 4.19 -11.06 -22.04
CA ALA A 429 3.69 -11.82 -20.91
C ALA A 429 4.57 -13.04 -20.63
N MET A 430 5.04 -13.20 -19.40
CA MET A 430 5.72 -14.40 -18.93
C MET A 430 4.69 -15.34 -18.30
N ILE A 431 4.44 -16.48 -18.91
CA ILE A 431 3.45 -17.45 -18.45
C ILE A 431 4.12 -18.45 -17.52
N CYS A 432 3.81 -18.34 -16.22
CA CYS A 432 4.30 -19.19 -15.15
C CYS A 432 3.22 -20.23 -14.75
N LEU A 433 3.65 -21.43 -14.36
CA LEU A 433 2.77 -22.43 -13.78
C LEU A 433 2.85 -22.35 -12.25
N GLY A 434 1.69 -22.38 -11.56
CA GLY A 434 1.62 -22.28 -10.12
C GLY A 434 2.17 -23.48 -9.34
N ASP A 435 2.44 -24.60 -10.03
CA ASP A 435 2.95 -25.86 -9.51
C ASP A 435 4.46 -26.09 -9.75
N MET A 436 5.20 -25.03 -10.04
CA MET A 436 6.66 -25.04 -10.23
C MET A 436 7.39 -24.35 -9.07
N PRO A 437 7.47 -24.97 -7.89
CA PRO A 437 7.98 -24.32 -6.67
C PRO A 437 9.51 -24.10 -6.63
N LYS A 438 10.28 -24.77 -7.50
CA LYS A 438 11.75 -24.62 -7.58
C LYS A 438 12.19 -23.42 -8.42
N LEU A 439 11.29 -22.73 -9.10
CA LEU A 439 11.61 -21.51 -9.82
C LEU A 439 12.01 -20.39 -8.84
N THR A 440 13.05 -19.66 -9.18
CA THR A 440 13.53 -18.49 -8.43
C THR A 440 13.40 -17.23 -9.26
N SER A 441 13.46 -16.06 -8.62
CA SER A 441 13.48 -14.77 -9.34
C SER A 441 14.64 -14.69 -10.34
N ALA A 442 15.78 -15.31 -10.06
CA ALA A 442 16.94 -15.34 -10.97
C ALA A 442 16.63 -16.05 -12.29
N HIS A 443 15.87 -17.18 -12.26
CA HIS A 443 15.41 -17.86 -13.48
C HIS A 443 14.51 -16.94 -14.31
N LEU A 444 13.56 -16.26 -13.64
CA LEU A 444 12.61 -15.37 -14.30
C LEU A 444 13.34 -14.16 -14.87
N ASP A 445 14.27 -13.57 -14.14
CA ASP A 445 15.06 -12.41 -14.57
C ASP A 445 15.97 -12.70 -15.75
N ALA A 446 16.50 -13.92 -15.86
CA ALA A 446 17.26 -14.35 -17.03
C ALA A 446 16.39 -14.35 -18.30
N LEU A 447 15.14 -14.84 -18.21
CA LEU A 447 14.20 -14.83 -19.32
C LEU A 447 13.76 -13.40 -19.69
N LEU A 448 13.45 -12.57 -18.69
CA LEU A 448 13.10 -11.16 -18.88
C LEU A 448 14.25 -10.37 -19.52
N GLY A 449 15.48 -10.63 -19.08
CA GLY A 449 16.69 -10.04 -19.66
C GLY A 449 16.91 -10.46 -21.13
N ALA A 450 16.66 -11.74 -21.44
CA ALA A 450 16.77 -12.23 -22.80
C ALA A 450 15.71 -11.60 -23.73
N PHE A 451 14.46 -11.39 -23.24
CA PHE A 451 13.43 -10.68 -23.99
C PHE A 451 13.82 -9.22 -24.22
N ALA A 452 14.26 -8.53 -23.17
CA ALA A 452 14.68 -7.12 -23.28
C ALA A 452 15.83 -6.91 -24.28
N ALA A 453 16.72 -7.90 -24.40
CA ALA A 453 17.86 -7.85 -25.32
C ALA A 453 17.45 -8.03 -26.81
N THR A 454 16.24 -8.54 -27.11
CA THR A 454 15.80 -8.73 -28.48
C THR A 454 15.27 -7.45 -29.13
N ASP A 455 14.75 -6.53 -28.33
CA ASP A 455 13.98 -5.34 -28.77
C ASP A 455 12.91 -5.67 -29.83
N ASP A 456 12.32 -6.87 -29.75
CA ASP A 456 11.39 -7.44 -30.74
C ASP A 456 10.14 -7.98 -30.02
N ASP A 457 9.01 -7.34 -30.27
CA ASP A 457 7.71 -7.69 -29.68
C ASP A 457 7.12 -9.02 -30.21
N ARG A 458 7.79 -9.63 -31.21
CA ARG A 458 7.50 -10.98 -31.68
C ARG A 458 8.30 -12.07 -30.97
N ALA A 459 9.31 -11.71 -30.18
CA ALA A 459 10.18 -12.70 -29.55
C ALA A 459 9.42 -13.63 -28.58
N ILE A 460 9.69 -14.92 -28.68
CA ILE A 460 9.23 -15.97 -27.76
C ILE A 460 10.46 -16.52 -27.05
N ILE A 461 10.60 -16.25 -25.75
CA ILE A 461 11.73 -16.73 -24.97
C ILE A 461 11.37 -18.03 -24.27
N VAL A 462 12.09 -19.10 -24.60
CA VAL A 462 11.83 -20.45 -24.10
C VAL A 462 13.05 -20.94 -23.32
N PRO A 463 12.90 -21.29 -22.02
CA PRO A 463 13.98 -21.87 -21.23
C PRO A 463 14.28 -23.29 -21.68
N THR A 464 15.54 -23.69 -21.59
CA THR A 464 15.98 -25.06 -21.91
C THR A 464 16.97 -25.57 -20.87
N PHE A 465 16.84 -26.86 -20.53
CA PHE A 465 17.81 -27.62 -19.75
C PHE A 465 18.08 -28.94 -20.46
N GLU A 466 19.33 -29.28 -20.73
CA GLU A 466 19.71 -30.49 -21.50
C GLU A 466 18.93 -30.68 -22.79
N ARG A 467 18.73 -29.61 -23.57
CA ARG A 467 17.94 -29.54 -24.81
C ARG A 467 16.43 -29.76 -24.65
N LYS A 468 15.91 -29.94 -23.44
CA LYS A 468 14.48 -30.00 -23.16
C LYS A 468 13.94 -28.60 -22.91
N ARG A 469 12.82 -28.25 -23.57
CA ARG A 469 12.12 -26.97 -23.33
C ARG A 469 11.32 -27.06 -22.04
N GLY A 470 11.36 -26.00 -21.23
CA GLY A 470 10.66 -25.88 -19.95
C GLY A 470 9.73 -24.65 -19.89
N ASN A 471 9.37 -24.31 -18.67
CA ASN A 471 8.57 -23.14 -18.29
C ASN A 471 9.35 -22.30 -17.25
N PRO A 472 9.02 -21.01 -17.11
CA PRO A 472 8.01 -20.23 -17.85
C PRO A 472 8.45 -19.78 -19.23
N VAL A 473 7.50 -19.43 -20.09
CA VAL A 473 7.76 -18.92 -21.44
C VAL A 473 7.35 -17.45 -21.51
N VAL A 474 8.22 -16.59 -22.06
CA VAL A 474 7.88 -15.17 -22.30
C VAL A 474 7.38 -15.03 -23.74
N TRP A 475 6.25 -14.38 -23.89
CA TRP A 475 5.57 -14.15 -25.16
C TRP A 475 5.50 -12.65 -25.45
N GLY A 476 6.08 -12.20 -26.52
CA GLY A 476 5.92 -10.85 -27.02
C GLY A 476 4.47 -10.55 -27.40
N CYS A 477 4.04 -9.31 -27.24
CA CYS A 477 2.63 -8.90 -27.41
C CYS A 477 2.07 -9.20 -28.81
N ALA A 478 2.91 -9.32 -29.83
CA ALA A 478 2.50 -9.72 -31.17
C ALA A 478 1.79 -11.10 -31.23
N HIS A 479 1.99 -11.95 -30.19
CA HIS A 479 1.35 -13.27 -30.10
C HIS A 479 0.09 -13.27 -29.22
N PHE A 480 -0.28 -12.18 -28.57
CA PHE A 480 -1.42 -12.12 -27.65
C PHE A 480 -2.75 -12.46 -28.33
N ALA A 481 -2.96 -11.96 -29.55
CA ALA A 481 -4.15 -12.28 -30.32
C ALA A 481 -4.23 -13.81 -30.63
N ALA A 482 -3.12 -14.42 -31.02
CA ALA A 482 -3.07 -15.86 -31.33
C ALA A 482 -3.27 -16.72 -30.05
N ILE A 483 -2.77 -16.29 -28.89
CA ILE A 483 -3.04 -16.95 -27.61
C ILE A 483 -4.52 -16.78 -27.23
N GLY A 484 -5.12 -15.61 -27.51
CA GLY A 484 -6.55 -15.34 -27.30
C GLY A 484 -7.49 -16.24 -28.12
N GLU A 485 -7.03 -16.85 -29.22
CA GLU A 485 -7.79 -17.76 -30.08
C GLU A 485 -7.59 -19.25 -29.74
N LEU A 486 -6.71 -19.58 -28.77
CA LEU A 486 -6.50 -20.98 -28.37
C LEU A 486 -7.79 -21.59 -27.79
N GLY A 487 -8.04 -22.86 -28.11
CA GLY A 487 -9.20 -23.62 -27.63
C GLY A 487 -8.81 -24.99 -27.07
N GLY A 488 -9.68 -25.54 -26.21
CA GLY A 488 -9.51 -26.86 -25.59
C GLY A 488 -8.38 -26.96 -24.58
N ASP A 489 -7.90 -28.18 -24.34
CA ASP A 489 -6.83 -28.47 -23.37
C ASP A 489 -5.42 -28.36 -24.00
N VAL A 490 -5.28 -27.54 -25.03
CA VAL A 490 -4.01 -27.31 -25.72
C VAL A 490 -3.35 -26.09 -25.12
N GLY A 491 -2.17 -26.28 -24.52
CA GLY A 491 -1.31 -25.17 -24.07
C GLY A 491 -0.72 -24.40 -25.27
N ALA A 492 -0.02 -23.31 -25.00
CA ALA A 492 0.61 -22.47 -26.03
C ALA A 492 1.76 -23.16 -26.80
N ARG A 493 2.05 -24.45 -26.53
CA ARG A 493 3.14 -25.21 -27.17
C ARG A 493 2.99 -25.28 -28.71
N SER A 494 1.78 -25.46 -29.23
CA SER A 494 1.52 -25.49 -30.67
C SER A 494 1.84 -24.15 -31.34
N LEU A 495 1.73 -23.03 -30.64
CA LEU A 495 2.13 -21.70 -31.14
C LEU A 495 3.65 -21.57 -31.24
N ILE A 496 4.42 -22.15 -30.31
CA ILE A 496 5.88 -22.20 -30.41
C ILE A 496 6.31 -22.94 -31.70
N GLU A 497 5.65 -24.06 -31.98
CA GLU A 497 5.97 -24.88 -33.15
C GLU A 497 5.64 -24.18 -34.50
N ARG A 498 4.62 -23.31 -34.49
CA ARG A 498 4.22 -22.52 -35.67
C ARG A 498 5.07 -21.27 -35.88
N ASN A 499 5.72 -20.79 -34.85
CA ASN A 499 6.46 -19.52 -34.87
C ASN A 499 7.95 -19.71 -34.52
N LEU A 500 8.59 -20.76 -35.04
CA LEU A 500 9.99 -21.10 -34.72
C LEU A 500 10.99 -19.96 -35.01
N ALA A 501 10.69 -19.10 -35.98
CA ALA A 501 11.53 -17.97 -36.34
C ALA A 501 11.61 -16.92 -35.20
N ASP A 502 10.56 -16.81 -34.40
CA ASP A 502 10.43 -15.87 -33.29
C ASP A 502 11.02 -16.43 -31.98
N VAL A 503 11.33 -17.75 -31.96
CA VAL A 503 11.82 -18.44 -30.75
C VAL A 503 13.28 -18.12 -30.46
N ARG A 504 13.56 -17.78 -29.21
CA ARG A 504 14.92 -17.63 -28.64
C ARG A 504 15.04 -18.56 -27.45
N LEU A 505 16.05 -19.41 -27.43
CA LEU A 505 16.32 -20.39 -26.38
C LEU A 505 17.27 -19.81 -25.35
N VAL A 506 16.93 -19.96 -24.05
CA VAL A 506 17.78 -19.60 -22.92
C VAL A 506 18.15 -20.88 -22.17
N GLY A 507 19.44 -21.20 -22.14
CA GLY A 507 19.96 -22.37 -21.44
C GLY A 507 20.10 -22.14 -19.95
N PHE A 508 19.67 -23.11 -19.14
CA PHE A 508 19.87 -23.13 -17.69
C PHE A 508 20.76 -24.32 -17.31
N GLU A 509 21.48 -24.21 -16.17
CA GLU A 509 22.37 -25.25 -15.66
C GLU A 509 21.69 -26.19 -14.68
N ASP A 510 20.48 -25.83 -14.19
CA ASP A 510 19.69 -26.64 -13.27
C ASP A 510 18.31 -27.00 -13.85
N PRO A 511 17.68 -28.10 -13.36
CA PRO A 511 16.42 -28.60 -13.90
C PRO A 511 15.17 -27.85 -13.43
N ALA A 512 15.25 -26.78 -12.64
CA ALA A 512 14.09 -26.11 -12.01
C ALA A 512 13.00 -25.74 -13.01
N ILE A 513 13.38 -25.39 -14.23
CA ILE A 513 12.47 -25.04 -15.33
C ILE A 513 11.66 -26.23 -15.89
N LEU A 514 12.00 -27.46 -15.48
CA LEU A 514 11.34 -28.71 -15.89
C LEU A 514 10.58 -29.38 -14.74
N VAL A 515 10.69 -28.84 -13.49
CA VAL A 515 10.14 -29.46 -12.29
C VAL A 515 8.76 -28.88 -12.01
N ASP A 516 7.72 -29.61 -12.40
CA ASP A 516 6.33 -29.42 -12.02
C ASP A 516 5.85 -30.53 -11.07
N VAL A 517 4.91 -30.24 -10.21
CA VAL A 517 4.38 -31.19 -9.22
C VAL A 517 2.98 -31.64 -9.64
N ASP A 518 2.92 -32.76 -10.35
CA ASP A 518 1.67 -33.34 -10.87
C ASP A 518 1.15 -34.57 -10.10
N THR A 519 2.02 -35.21 -9.32
CA THR A 519 1.69 -36.45 -8.60
C THR A 519 2.19 -36.43 -7.15
N PRO A 520 1.59 -37.26 -6.25
CA PRO A 520 2.09 -37.42 -4.89
C PRO A 520 3.56 -37.87 -4.82
N ASP A 521 4.01 -38.70 -5.76
CA ASP A 521 5.39 -39.17 -5.82
C ASP A 521 6.35 -38.03 -6.18
N ALA A 522 5.97 -37.14 -7.11
CA ALA A 522 6.74 -35.95 -7.45
C ALA A 522 6.87 -35.00 -6.23
N LEU A 523 5.80 -34.84 -5.46
CA LEU A 523 5.82 -34.07 -4.21
C LEU A 523 6.74 -34.70 -3.14
N ALA A 524 6.67 -36.02 -2.98
CA ALA A 524 7.53 -36.74 -2.04
C ALA A 524 9.02 -36.63 -2.43
N ALA A 525 9.33 -36.75 -3.72
CA ALA A 525 10.68 -36.58 -4.24
C ALA A 525 11.20 -35.14 -4.00
N LEU A 526 10.35 -34.13 -4.17
CA LEU A 526 10.68 -32.73 -3.94
C LEU A 526 11.02 -32.45 -2.47
N ARG A 527 10.27 -33.05 -1.53
CA ARG A 527 10.51 -32.94 -0.07
C ARG A 527 11.75 -33.69 0.40
N ALA A 528 12.18 -34.71 -0.33
CA ALA A 528 13.37 -35.49 -0.01
C ALA A 528 14.71 -34.88 -0.49
N THR A 529 14.63 -33.83 -1.31
CA THR A 529 15.80 -33.13 -1.86
C THR A 529 16.01 -31.84 -1.03
N PRO A 530 17.08 -31.76 -0.21
CA PRO A 530 17.36 -30.63 0.68
C PRO A 530 17.64 -29.32 -0.05
#